data_b2d366be091141a995efc5093709370b
#
_entry.id   b2d366be091141a995efc5093709370b
#
_cell.length_a   1.000
_cell.length_b   1.000
_cell.length_c   1.000
_cell.angle_alpha   90.00
_cell.angle_beta   90.00
_cell.angle_gamma   90.00
#
_symmetry.space_group_name_H-M   'P 1'
#
loop_
_entity.id
_entity.type
_entity.pdbx_description
1 polymer ?
#
loop_
_entity_poly.entity_id
_entity_poly.type
_entity_poly.pdbx_seq_one_letter_code
_entity_poly.pdbx_strand_id
1 'polypeptide(L)'
;CYVYFDKEEEINKAQKTLLQLGLTISNETPDFSKTSCSSGCEENTVGIFEAEDDLGTSYYFRGDVTNNYVKFANYFWRIIRINGDGTIRMIYDGTSAHRNGEDSIDRHASVYSTYNDYEIDNAYVGYMYGNIDTYVDGGRSANVSNIFMSSSLNYYYGTSYTFDSTVGGYKLTGTLERGIWNTERVGKYTCTTLRSDGVCTTLYYIASYVDSTHASVYTYDRVSRNTSNYESTHENLHDSNIKKATDNWYQSNIASNANYSDLVADAIYCNDRSINTGLGYGSNNTTYGAYGRLINDNALPSLKCQNVNDRFAVQDNINNVSTNGDLNYPVGLITADEMIYA
;
A
#
# COMPACT_ATOMS: atom_id res chain seq x y z
N CYS A 1 60.59 6.05 17.04
CA CYS A 1 59.30 5.73 17.68
C CYS A 1 58.23 5.70 16.63
N TYR A 2 57.66 4.54 16.38
CA TYR A 2 56.44 4.43 15.60
C TYR A 2 55.28 4.41 16.60
N VAL A 3 54.39 5.40 16.52
CA VAL A 3 53.17 5.43 17.30
C VAL A 3 52.13 4.76 16.42
N TYR A 4 51.69 3.56 16.78
CA TYR A 4 50.53 2.90 16.20
C TYR A 4 49.31 3.48 16.90
N PHE A 5 48.48 4.19 16.15
CA PHE A 5 47.12 4.45 16.57
C PHE A 5 46.33 3.22 16.13
N ASP A 6 45.90 2.41 17.08
CA ASP A 6 44.80 1.50 16.84
C ASP A 6 43.61 2.37 16.46
N LYS A 7 43.10 2.14 15.24
CA LYS A 7 41.83 2.71 14.82
C LYS A 7 40.80 2.08 15.76
N GLU A 8 40.31 2.85 16.75
CA GLU A 8 39.13 2.40 17.49
C GLU A 8 38.10 2.00 16.41
N GLU A 9 37.63 0.75 16.47
CA GLU A 9 36.51 0.34 15.65
C GLU A 9 35.37 1.34 15.94
N GLU A 10 35.02 2.14 14.97
CA GLU A 10 33.90 3.07 15.11
C GLU A 10 32.67 2.20 15.40
N ILE A 11 32.27 2.17 16.68
CA ILE A 11 31.00 1.56 17.09
C ILE A 11 29.93 2.19 16.20
N ASN A 12 29.23 1.38 15.41
CA ASN A 12 28.25 1.88 14.50
C ASN A 12 27.16 2.66 15.28
N LYS A 13 26.49 3.60 14.61
CA LYS A 13 25.54 4.51 15.26
C LYS A 13 24.39 3.76 15.93
N ALA A 14 23.90 2.69 15.31
CA ALA A 14 22.82 1.87 15.85
C ALA A 14 23.25 1.16 17.14
N GLN A 15 24.44 0.56 17.17
CA GLN A 15 25.00 -0.07 18.34
C GLN A 15 25.21 0.93 19.49
N LYS A 16 25.68 2.14 19.17
CA LYS A 16 25.81 3.21 20.15
C LYS A 16 24.47 3.59 20.78
N THR A 17 23.42 3.65 19.99
CA THR A 17 22.06 3.91 20.47
C THR A 17 21.58 2.81 21.40
N LEU A 18 21.80 1.54 21.08
CA LEU A 18 21.48 0.40 21.95
C LEU A 18 22.20 0.45 23.29
N LEU A 19 23.51 0.71 23.27
CA LEU A 19 24.31 0.83 24.50
C LEU A 19 23.80 1.98 25.38
N GLN A 20 23.41 3.10 24.80
CA GLN A 20 22.81 4.22 25.52
C GLN A 20 21.45 3.87 26.14
N LEU A 21 20.68 2.99 25.51
CA LEU A 21 19.42 2.48 26.03
C LEU A 21 19.60 1.33 27.04
N GLY A 22 20.83 0.85 27.26
CA GLY A 22 21.12 -0.26 28.16
C GLY A 22 20.59 -1.61 27.66
N LEU A 23 20.49 -1.79 26.35
CA LEU A 23 19.98 -3.00 25.70
C LEU A 23 21.14 -3.89 25.23
N THR A 24 20.89 -5.19 25.18
CA THR A 24 21.86 -6.19 24.73
C THR A 24 21.39 -6.90 23.47
N ILE A 25 22.32 -7.19 22.58
CA ILE A 25 22.07 -7.90 21.32
C ILE A 25 22.18 -9.40 21.56
N SER A 26 21.24 -10.16 21.03
CA SER A 26 21.29 -11.62 21.02
C SER A 26 22.30 -12.12 19.98
N ASN A 27 23.02 -13.18 20.35
CA ASN A 27 23.92 -13.90 19.44
C ASN A 27 23.23 -15.08 18.72
N GLU A 28 21.95 -15.29 18.97
CA GLU A 28 21.16 -16.34 18.32
C GLU A 28 20.78 -15.94 16.90
N THR A 29 20.63 -16.93 16.03
CA THR A 29 20.08 -16.70 14.68
C THR A 29 18.63 -17.18 14.67
N PRO A 30 17.64 -16.28 14.50
CA PRO A 30 16.24 -16.64 14.48
C PRO A 30 15.88 -17.52 13.29
N ASP A 31 14.92 -18.44 13.49
CA ASP A 31 14.28 -19.20 12.44
C ASP A 31 13.01 -18.44 11.98
N PHE A 32 13.12 -17.70 10.88
CA PHE A 32 12.04 -16.87 10.36
C PHE A 32 10.85 -17.67 9.80
N SER A 33 10.95 -19.00 9.68
CA SER A 33 9.82 -19.86 9.32
C SER A 33 8.87 -20.10 10.49
N LYS A 34 9.26 -19.66 11.71
CA LYS A 34 8.53 -19.91 12.95
C LYS A 34 8.08 -18.61 13.61
N THR A 35 6.96 -18.71 14.32
CA THR A 35 6.47 -17.64 15.19
C THR A 35 7.29 -17.59 16.48
N SER A 36 7.79 -16.41 16.84
CA SER A 36 8.63 -16.21 18.04
C SER A 36 7.87 -15.53 19.16
N CYS A 37 8.02 -16.04 20.39
CA CYS A 37 7.59 -15.38 21.63
C CYS A 37 8.34 -15.98 22.83
N SER A 38 8.12 -15.43 24.04
CA SER A 38 8.81 -15.87 25.26
C SER A 38 8.35 -17.25 25.74
N SER A 39 7.13 -17.68 25.42
CA SER A 39 6.66 -19.02 25.76
C SER A 39 5.43 -19.43 24.93
N GLY A 40 5.32 -20.72 24.57
CA GLY A 40 4.17 -21.26 23.85
C GLY A 40 4.17 -21.06 22.35
N CYS A 41 5.20 -20.45 21.78
CA CYS A 41 5.40 -20.34 20.35
C CYS A 41 6.32 -21.46 19.83
N GLU A 42 6.40 -21.55 18.49
CA GLU A 42 7.23 -22.56 17.82
C GLU A 42 8.73 -22.33 18.05
N GLU A 43 9.13 -21.08 18.25
CA GLU A 43 10.48 -20.67 18.57
C GLU A 43 10.47 -19.75 19.81
N ASN A 44 11.27 -20.06 20.83
CA ASN A 44 11.41 -19.23 22.02
C ASN A 44 12.58 -18.26 21.88
N THR A 45 12.57 -17.47 20.81
CA THR A 45 13.62 -16.50 20.50
C THR A 45 13.09 -15.09 20.68
N VAL A 46 13.45 -14.43 21.78
CA VAL A 46 13.01 -13.08 22.12
C VAL A 46 14.23 -12.21 22.38
N GLY A 47 14.25 -11.01 21.83
CA GLY A 47 15.33 -10.07 22.08
C GLY A 47 15.60 -9.09 20.95
N ILE A 48 16.85 -8.65 20.87
CA ILE A 48 17.34 -7.75 19.83
C ILE A 48 18.37 -8.49 19.00
N PHE A 49 18.20 -8.45 17.70
CA PHE A 49 19.01 -9.15 16.72
C PHE A 49 19.53 -8.16 15.68
N GLU A 50 20.63 -8.49 15.03
CA GLU A 50 21.18 -7.67 13.96
C GLU A 50 20.70 -8.09 12.59
N ALA A 51 20.55 -7.12 11.67
CA ALA A 51 20.34 -7.32 10.25
C ALA A 51 20.85 -6.10 9.48
N GLU A 52 21.22 -6.31 8.23
CA GLU A 52 21.63 -5.22 7.36
C GLU A 52 20.42 -4.51 6.75
N ASP A 53 20.35 -3.18 6.88
CA ASP A 53 19.45 -2.33 6.11
C ASP A 53 20.22 -1.51 5.07
N ASP A 54 19.54 -0.58 4.38
CA ASP A 54 20.17 0.27 3.36
C ASP A 54 21.21 1.24 3.93
N LEU A 55 21.18 1.53 5.24
CA LEU A 55 22.03 2.48 5.94
C LEU A 55 23.14 1.83 6.75
N GLY A 56 23.21 0.49 6.76
CA GLY A 56 24.23 -0.29 7.46
C GLY A 56 23.63 -1.35 8.39
N THR A 57 24.40 -1.77 9.38
CA THR A 57 23.94 -2.75 10.38
C THR A 57 22.90 -2.12 11.29
N SER A 58 21.72 -2.66 11.27
CA SER A 58 20.55 -2.29 12.09
C SER A 58 20.21 -3.38 13.10
N TYR A 59 19.43 -3.02 14.10
CA TYR A 59 19.04 -3.93 15.18
C TYR A 59 17.53 -3.91 15.34
N TYR A 60 16.89 -5.07 15.24
CA TYR A 60 15.45 -5.21 15.32
C TYR A 60 15.02 -5.95 16.58
N PHE A 61 13.81 -5.66 17.04
CA PHE A 61 13.19 -6.31 18.19
C PHE A 61 12.33 -7.46 17.71
N ARG A 62 12.55 -8.67 18.24
CA ARG A 62 11.83 -9.89 17.88
C ARG A 62 11.10 -10.48 19.08
N GLY A 63 9.89 -10.98 18.83
CA GLY A 63 9.04 -11.64 19.82
C GLY A 63 8.37 -10.66 20.78
N ASP A 64 7.81 -11.17 21.86
CA ASP A 64 7.05 -10.40 22.84
C ASP A 64 7.96 -9.59 23.81
N VAL A 65 8.79 -8.73 23.28
CA VAL A 65 9.62 -7.84 24.08
C VAL A 65 8.76 -6.81 24.82
N THR A 66 9.08 -6.55 26.08
CA THR A 66 8.33 -5.65 26.96
C THR A 66 9.03 -4.31 27.24
N ASN A 67 10.25 -4.13 26.76
CA ASN A 67 11.11 -2.98 27.05
C ASN A 67 11.34 -2.04 25.85
N ASN A 68 10.52 -2.14 24.81
CA ASN A 68 10.62 -1.37 23.57
C ASN A 68 9.58 -0.25 23.44
N TYR A 69 9.04 0.23 24.55
CA TYR A 69 8.10 1.33 24.54
C TYR A 69 8.73 2.70 24.54
N VAL A 70 8.13 3.61 23.78
CA VAL A 70 8.45 5.04 23.79
C VAL A 70 7.15 5.84 23.86
N LYS A 71 7.14 6.92 24.64
CA LYS A 71 6.06 7.92 24.60
C LYS A 71 6.54 9.15 23.84
N PHE A 72 5.91 9.42 22.71
CA PHE A 72 6.25 10.54 21.87
C PHE A 72 4.96 11.17 21.28
N ALA A 73 4.91 12.49 21.19
CA ALA A 73 3.78 13.26 20.65
C ALA A 73 2.41 12.88 21.27
N ASN A 74 2.39 12.60 22.59
CA ASN A 74 1.24 12.15 23.37
C ASN A 74 0.71 10.74 23.05
N TYR A 75 1.41 10.00 22.21
CA TYR A 75 1.10 8.62 21.85
C TYR A 75 2.14 7.65 22.42
N PHE A 76 1.76 6.39 22.52
CA PHE A 76 2.65 5.29 22.79
C PHE A 76 3.08 4.65 21.48
N TRP A 77 4.34 4.27 21.41
CA TRP A 77 4.98 3.68 20.25
C TRP A 77 5.77 2.46 20.68
N ARG A 78 5.90 1.49 19.81
CA ARG A 78 6.88 0.42 19.96
C ARG A 78 8.04 0.64 19.03
N ILE A 79 9.25 0.52 19.57
CA ILE A 79 10.45 0.48 18.76
C ILE A 79 10.46 -0.87 18.07
N ILE A 80 10.50 -0.87 16.75
CA ILE A 80 10.61 -2.10 15.95
C ILE A 80 12.06 -2.36 15.55
N ARG A 81 12.83 -1.31 15.30
CA ARG A 81 14.27 -1.42 15.06
C ARG A 81 15.02 -0.11 15.27
N ILE A 82 16.34 -0.22 15.35
CA ILE A 82 17.27 0.89 15.24
C ILE A 82 17.94 0.75 13.89
N ASN A 83 17.79 1.75 13.03
CA ASN A 83 18.34 1.75 11.67
C ASN A 83 19.87 1.81 11.69
N GLY A 84 20.51 1.40 10.59
CA GLY A 84 21.98 1.41 10.47
C GLY A 84 22.64 2.77 10.70
N ASP A 85 21.90 3.87 10.52
CA ASP A 85 22.37 5.23 10.84
C ASP A 85 22.16 5.66 12.31
N GLY A 86 21.56 4.81 13.13
CA GLY A 86 21.26 5.02 14.54
C GLY A 86 19.92 5.71 14.83
N THR A 87 19.12 6.03 13.82
CA THR A 87 17.76 6.53 14.01
C THR A 87 16.84 5.40 14.50
N ILE A 88 15.79 5.76 15.26
CA ILE A 88 14.87 4.80 15.87
C ILE A 88 13.59 4.71 15.02
N ARG A 89 13.28 3.49 14.58
CA ARG A 89 12.04 3.20 13.87
C ARG A 89 10.98 2.68 14.83
N MET A 90 9.83 3.34 14.80
CA MET A 90 8.74 3.06 15.73
C MET A 90 7.45 2.79 14.98
N ILE A 91 6.58 1.96 15.57
CA ILE A 91 5.20 1.76 15.13
C ILE A 91 4.25 2.32 16.20
N TYR A 92 3.16 2.93 15.75
CA TYR A 92 2.10 3.45 16.62
C TYR A 92 1.46 2.32 17.43
N ASP A 93 1.28 2.54 18.73
CA ASP A 93 0.72 1.56 19.68
C ASP A 93 -0.42 2.13 20.55
N GLY A 94 -0.94 3.31 20.22
CA GLY A 94 -2.15 3.84 20.88
C GLY A 94 -1.92 5.03 21.78
N THR A 95 -2.97 5.37 22.52
CA THR A 95 -3.01 6.47 23.50
C THR A 95 -2.71 6.00 24.92
N SER A 96 -2.70 4.69 25.16
CA SER A 96 -2.34 4.02 26.41
C SER A 96 -1.26 2.96 26.18
N ALA A 97 -0.62 2.50 27.27
CA ALA A 97 0.44 1.49 27.17
C ALA A 97 -0.17 0.08 27.12
N HIS A 98 0.13 -0.66 26.07
CA HIS A 98 -0.34 -2.04 25.83
C HIS A 98 0.80 -3.06 26.03
N ARG A 99 1.27 -3.17 27.27
CA ARG A 99 2.50 -3.92 27.59
C ARG A 99 2.45 -5.41 27.27
N ASN A 100 1.25 -5.99 27.32
CA ASN A 100 1.05 -7.42 27.03
C ASN A 100 0.50 -7.66 25.61
N GLY A 101 0.54 -6.65 24.74
CA GLY A 101 0.01 -6.75 23.38
C GLY A 101 -1.51 -6.86 23.30
N GLU A 102 -2.23 -6.34 24.31
CA GLU A 102 -3.70 -6.36 24.34
C GLU A 102 -4.27 -5.72 23.07
N ASP A 103 -5.22 -6.37 22.44
CA ASP A 103 -5.98 -5.78 21.37
C ASP A 103 -6.92 -4.70 21.93
N SER A 104 -6.75 -3.47 21.43
CA SER A 104 -7.50 -2.32 21.88
C SER A 104 -7.73 -1.33 20.75
N ILE A 105 -8.90 -0.70 20.74
CA ILE A 105 -9.30 0.24 19.68
C ILE A 105 -8.35 1.43 19.53
N ASP A 106 -7.67 1.86 20.58
CA ASP A 106 -6.74 2.97 20.54
C ASP A 106 -5.40 2.63 19.88
N ARG A 107 -5.06 1.34 19.74
CA ARG A 107 -3.91 0.87 18.95
C ARG A 107 -4.15 0.98 17.46
N HIS A 108 -5.40 1.04 17.06
CA HIS A 108 -5.76 1.28 15.68
C HIS A 108 -5.68 2.78 15.44
N ALA A 109 -4.62 3.24 14.81
CA ALA A 109 -4.61 4.60 14.28
C ALA A 109 -5.87 4.74 13.43
N SER A 110 -6.65 5.81 13.67
CA SER A 110 -7.93 6.04 12.97
C SER A 110 -7.72 6.39 11.49
N VAL A 111 -6.87 5.61 10.82
CA VAL A 111 -6.55 5.74 9.41
C VAL A 111 -7.33 4.65 8.67
N TYR A 112 -8.64 4.84 8.60
CA TYR A 112 -9.48 3.98 7.78
C TYR A 112 -9.42 4.46 6.34
N SER A 113 -8.75 3.68 5.51
CA SER A 113 -8.79 3.85 4.07
C SER A 113 -8.63 2.49 3.41
N THR A 114 -9.26 2.31 2.26
CA THR A 114 -8.83 1.25 1.35
C THR A 114 -7.39 1.57 0.93
N TYR A 115 -6.56 0.56 0.77
CA TYR A 115 -5.17 0.75 0.36
C TYR A 115 -5.10 1.54 -0.95
N ASN A 116 -5.87 1.12 -1.94
CA ASN A 116 -6.07 1.77 -3.23
C ASN A 116 -7.50 1.61 -3.71
N ASP A 117 -7.90 2.40 -4.72
CA ASP A 117 -9.22 2.33 -5.34
C ASP A 117 -9.50 0.99 -6.03
N TYR A 118 -8.45 0.25 -6.38
CA TYR A 118 -8.50 -1.02 -7.10
C TYR A 118 -7.56 -2.05 -6.48
N GLU A 119 -8.00 -2.65 -5.39
CA GLU A 119 -7.19 -3.61 -4.62
C GLU A 119 -6.83 -4.89 -5.38
N ILE A 120 -7.57 -5.24 -6.44
CA ILE A 120 -7.33 -6.44 -7.25
C ILE A 120 -6.55 -6.16 -8.55
N ASP A 121 -6.25 -4.90 -8.87
CA ASP A 121 -5.46 -4.54 -10.05
C ASP A 121 -4.04 -4.17 -9.63
N ASN A 122 -3.07 -4.97 -10.05
CA ASN A 122 -1.67 -4.77 -9.69
C ASN A 122 -1.01 -3.54 -10.32
N ALA A 123 -1.69 -2.82 -11.20
CA ALA A 123 -1.27 -1.48 -11.62
C ALA A 123 -1.33 -0.46 -10.46
N TYR A 124 -2.15 -0.74 -9.44
CA TYR A 124 -2.30 0.10 -8.24
C TYR A 124 -1.48 -0.42 -7.05
N VAL A 125 -0.53 -1.29 -7.28
CA VAL A 125 0.33 -1.80 -6.19
C VAL A 125 1.31 -0.74 -5.76
N GLY A 126 1.38 -0.54 -4.45
CA GLY A 126 2.37 0.32 -3.83
C GLY A 126 1.79 1.49 -3.04
N TYR A 127 2.65 2.08 -2.22
CA TYR A 127 2.36 3.28 -1.45
C TYR A 127 2.13 4.49 -2.36
N MET A 128 2.83 4.52 -3.49
CA MET A 128 2.52 5.32 -4.67
C MET A 128 2.49 4.42 -5.91
N TYR A 129 1.84 4.86 -6.94
CA TYR A 129 1.75 4.14 -8.21
C TYR A 129 1.91 5.09 -9.40
N GLY A 130 2.25 4.54 -10.56
CA GLY A 130 2.51 5.30 -11.77
C GLY A 130 1.30 5.39 -12.69
N ASN A 131 1.56 5.40 -13.99
CA ASN A 131 0.52 5.42 -15.00
C ASN A 131 -0.23 4.10 -14.99
N ILE A 132 -1.41 4.13 -14.38
CA ILE A 132 -2.39 3.07 -14.58
C ILE A 132 -2.79 3.03 -16.06
N ASP A 133 -3.13 1.85 -16.52
CA ASP A 133 -3.68 1.69 -17.85
C ASP A 133 -4.73 2.75 -18.14
N THR A 134 -4.49 3.57 -19.13
CA THR A 134 -5.53 4.47 -19.61
C THR A 134 -6.57 3.61 -20.30
N TYR A 135 -7.72 3.52 -19.68
CA TYR A 135 -8.85 2.93 -20.33
C TYR A 135 -9.35 3.90 -21.40
N VAL A 136 -9.32 3.46 -22.63
CA VAL A 136 -10.01 4.15 -23.72
C VAL A 136 -11.44 3.62 -23.73
N ASP A 137 -12.40 4.53 -23.86
CA ASP A 137 -13.79 4.14 -24.18
C ASP A 137 -13.73 3.29 -25.45
N GLY A 138 -13.82 2.00 -25.31
CA GLY A 138 -13.58 1.06 -26.40
C GLY A 138 -14.74 0.95 -27.38
N GLY A 139 -15.79 1.71 -27.16
CA GLY A 139 -16.99 1.62 -27.98
C GLY A 139 -17.68 0.26 -27.86
N ARG A 140 -18.44 -0.12 -28.85
CA ARG A 140 -19.21 -1.36 -28.85
C ARG A 140 -18.34 -2.60 -28.93
N SER A 141 -18.36 -3.42 -27.87
CA SER A 141 -17.63 -4.69 -27.86
C SER A 141 -18.46 -5.88 -28.37
N ALA A 142 -19.76 -5.85 -28.21
CA ALA A 142 -20.65 -6.91 -28.67
C ALA A 142 -22.02 -6.40 -29.06
N ASN A 143 -22.58 -6.96 -30.13
CA ASN A 143 -24.00 -6.80 -30.47
C ASN A 143 -24.78 -7.95 -29.82
N VAL A 144 -25.44 -7.66 -28.71
CA VAL A 144 -26.40 -8.60 -28.11
C VAL A 144 -27.73 -8.33 -28.77
N SER A 145 -27.94 -8.88 -29.97
CA SER A 145 -29.18 -8.72 -30.70
C SER A 145 -30.33 -9.40 -29.98
N ASN A 146 -31.47 -8.70 -29.90
CA ASN A 146 -32.75 -9.23 -29.47
C ASN A 146 -32.84 -9.78 -28.06
N ILE A 147 -32.52 -8.94 -27.09
CA ILE A 147 -32.85 -9.26 -25.68
C ILE A 147 -34.39 -9.26 -25.56
N PHE A 148 -34.90 -10.38 -25.09
CA PHE A 148 -36.32 -10.52 -24.78
C PHE A 148 -36.64 -9.68 -23.52
N MET A 149 -37.55 -8.74 -23.64
CA MET A 149 -38.01 -7.87 -22.57
C MET A 149 -39.21 -8.47 -21.88
N SER A 150 -39.08 -8.74 -20.57
CA SER A 150 -40.28 -9.14 -19.81
C SER A 150 -41.26 -7.96 -19.66
N SER A 151 -42.55 -8.27 -19.57
CA SER A 151 -43.63 -7.29 -19.43
C SER A 151 -43.51 -6.38 -18.19
N SER A 152 -42.66 -6.76 -17.21
CA SER A 152 -42.35 -5.94 -16.05
C SER A 152 -41.32 -4.83 -16.29
N LEU A 153 -40.66 -4.81 -17.45
CA LEU A 153 -39.68 -3.82 -17.86
C LEU A 153 -40.21 -2.77 -18.83
N ASN A 154 -41.50 -2.47 -18.76
CA ASN A 154 -42.10 -1.36 -19.54
C ASN A 154 -41.52 0.02 -19.21
N TYR A 155 -40.66 0.09 -18.23
CA TYR A 155 -39.98 1.32 -17.79
C TYR A 155 -38.48 1.15 -17.86
N TYR A 156 -37.86 2.10 -18.47
CA TYR A 156 -36.44 2.18 -18.63
C TYR A 156 -35.87 3.37 -17.85
N TYR A 157 -34.84 3.15 -17.06
CA TYR A 157 -34.11 4.21 -16.40
C TYR A 157 -32.79 4.37 -17.12
N GLY A 158 -32.64 5.46 -17.83
CA GLY A 158 -31.40 5.80 -18.47
C GLY A 158 -30.72 6.95 -17.77
N THR A 159 -29.44 6.86 -17.73
CA THR A 159 -28.57 7.89 -17.15
C THR A 159 -27.50 8.23 -18.15
N SER A 160 -27.03 9.47 -18.10
CA SER A 160 -25.87 9.87 -18.88
C SER A 160 -24.62 9.50 -18.09
N TYR A 161 -23.68 8.82 -18.74
CA TYR A 161 -22.38 8.48 -18.18
C TYR A 161 -21.29 9.07 -19.06
N THR A 162 -20.25 9.60 -18.42
CA THR A 162 -19.05 10.04 -19.10
C THR A 162 -17.91 9.13 -18.70
N PHE A 163 -17.15 8.67 -19.69
CA PHE A 163 -15.97 7.86 -19.43
C PHE A 163 -14.90 8.71 -18.78
N ASP A 164 -14.31 8.20 -17.70
CA ASP A 164 -13.18 8.80 -17.00
C ASP A 164 -12.00 7.82 -17.05
N SER A 165 -10.99 8.19 -17.83
CA SER A 165 -9.80 7.36 -18.04
C SER A 165 -8.95 7.20 -16.76
N THR A 166 -9.05 8.14 -15.82
CA THR A 166 -8.28 8.10 -14.58
C THR A 166 -8.78 7.03 -13.62
N VAL A 167 -10.09 6.74 -13.65
CA VAL A 167 -10.70 5.71 -12.79
C VAL A 167 -11.07 4.44 -13.57
N GLY A 168 -10.82 4.43 -14.87
CA GLY A 168 -11.08 3.28 -15.72
C GLY A 168 -12.55 2.86 -15.78
N GLY A 169 -13.44 3.81 -15.91
CA GLY A 169 -14.86 3.52 -15.97
C GLY A 169 -15.72 4.75 -16.26
N TYR A 170 -17.03 4.56 -16.21
CA TYR A 170 -18.00 5.58 -16.54
C TYR A 170 -18.57 6.20 -15.27
N LYS A 171 -18.41 7.51 -15.10
CA LYS A 171 -19.03 8.28 -14.03
C LYS A 171 -20.39 8.80 -14.45
N LEU A 172 -21.35 8.75 -13.55
CA LEU A 172 -22.68 9.31 -13.74
C LEU A 172 -22.58 10.83 -13.89
N THR A 173 -23.07 11.37 -15.02
CA THR A 173 -23.03 12.81 -15.33
C THR A 173 -24.40 13.44 -15.49
N GLY A 174 -25.47 12.65 -15.53
CA GLY A 174 -26.82 13.13 -15.72
C GLY A 174 -27.80 12.64 -14.67
N THR A 175 -28.97 13.27 -14.62
CA THR A 175 -30.09 12.83 -13.79
C THR A 175 -30.67 11.55 -14.32
N LEU A 176 -31.20 10.71 -13.43
CA LEU A 176 -32.01 9.54 -13.78
C LEU A 176 -33.25 10.01 -14.55
N GLU A 177 -33.32 9.65 -15.81
CA GLU A 177 -34.50 9.87 -16.62
C GLU A 177 -35.30 8.57 -16.75
N ARG A 178 -36.61 8.68 -16.59
CA ARG A 178 -37.53 7.56 -16.74
C ARG A 178 -38.20 7.65 -18.10
N GLY A 179 -37.98 6.68 -18.94
CA GLY A 179 -38.63 6.56 -20.25
C GLY A 179 -39.58 5.37 -20.33
N ILE A 180 -40.56 5.46 -21.23
CA ILE A 180 -41.45 4.36 -21.62
C ILE A 180 -40.90 3.79 -22.92
N TRP A 181 -40.72 2.46 -22.97
CA TRP A 181 -40.12 1.78 -24.12
C TRP A 181 -40.71 2.13 -25.50
N ASN A 182 -41.96 2.44 -25.54
CA ASN A 182 -42.68 2.61 -26.82
C ASN A 182 -42.68 4.04 -27.38
N THR A 183 -42.28 5.05 -26.62
CA THR A 183 -42.50 6.45 -27.02
C THR A 183 -41.32 7.38 -26.83
N GLU A 184 -40.33 7.02 -25.98
CA GLU A 184 -39.23 7.92 -25.68
C GLU A 184 -37.87 7.21 -25.75
N ARG A 185 -36.96 7.78 -26.52
CA ARG A 185 -35.56 7.37 -26.60
C ARG A 185 -34.76 7.97 -25.44
N VAL A 186 -35.29 7.87 -24.25
CA VAL A 186 -34.68 8.46 -23.08
C VAL A 186 -33.72 7.45 -22.43
N GLY A 187 -32.53 7.87 -22.16
CA GLY A 187 -31.50 7.07 -21.46
C GLY A 187 -30.87 6.00 -22.32
N LYS A 188 -29.83 6.36 -22.99
CA LYS A 188 -29.11 5.43 -23.88
C LYS A 188 -28.33 4.37 -23.14
N TYR A 189 -28.02 4.59 -21.88
CA TYR A 189 -27.09 3.74 -21.13
C TYR A 189 -27.68 3.27 -19.81
N THR A 190 -27.44 2.03 -19.46
CA THR A 190 -27.76 1.44 -18.17
C THR A 190 -26.51 0.79 -17.62
N CYS A 191 -26.12 1.15 -16.40
CA CYS A 191 -25.02 0.48 -15.74
C CYS A 191 -25.42 -0.92 -15.27
N THR A 192 -24.67 -1.92 -15.66
CA THR A 192 -24.88 -3.32 -15.25
C THR A 192 -23.89 -3.78 -14.22
N THR A 193 -22.72 -3.16 -14.17
CA THR A 193 -21.70 -3.47 -13.18
C THR A 193 -21.24 -2.18 -12.53
N LEU A 194 -21.75 -1.95 -11.31
CA LEU A 194 -21.40 -0.79 -10.50
C LEU A 194 -20.33 -1.20 -9.48
N ARG A 195 -19.23 -0.48 -9.47
CA ARG A 195 -18.17 -0.62 -8.50
C ARG A 195 -18.54 0.08 -7.19
N SER A 196 -17.93 -0.32 -6.08
CA SER A 196 -18.24 0.22 -4.73
C SER A 196 -18.02 1.74 -4.60
N ASP A 197 -17.13 2.31 -5.41
CA ASP A 197 -16.86 3.76 -5.46
C ASP A 197 -17.83 4.53 -6.38
N GLY A 198 -18.87 3.90 -6.89
CA GLY A 198 -19.89 4.51 -7.76
C GLY A 198 -19.51 4.58 -9.24
N VAL A 199 -18.37 3.99 -9.63
CA VAL A 199 -17.94 3.93 -11.03
C VAL A 199 -18.59 2.75 -11.73
N CYS A 200 -19.19 2.99 -12.89
CA CYS A 200 -19.76 1.96 -13.74
C CYS A 200 -18.68 1.38 -14.65
N THR A 201 -18.50 0.07 -14.63
CA THR A 201 -17.50 -0.61 -15.46
C THR A 201 -18.08 -1.25 -16.72
N THR A 202 -19.39 -1.50 -16.75
CA THR A 202 -20.06 -2.05 -17.92
C THR A 202 -21.38 -1.33 -18.15
N LEU A 203 -21.55 -0.81 -19.36
CA LEU A 203 -22.77 -0.13 -19.80
C LEU A 203 -23.51 -0.94 -20.86
N TYR A 204 -24.83 -1.02 -20.75
CA TYR A 204 -25.67 -1.37 -21.88
C TYR A 204 -26.18 -0.12 -22.60
N TYR A 205 -26.08 -0.15 -23.91
CA TYR A 205 -26.63 0.88 -24.78
C TYR A 205 -27.76 0.29 -25.66
N ILE A 206 -28.91 0.91 -25.58
CA ILE A 206 -30.05 0.54 -26.38
C ILE A 206 -29.99 1.30 -27.72
N ALA A 207 -29.76 0.58 -28.79
CA ALA A 207 -29.58 1.18 -30.12
C ALA A 207 -30.90 1.35 -30.88
N SER A 208 -31.79 0.36 -30.78
CA SER A 208 -33.07 0.40 -31.51
C SER A 208 -34.06 -0.61 -30.93
N TYR A 209 -35.31 -0.35 -31.14
CA TYR A 209 -36.39 -1.32 -30.92
C TYR A 209 -36.55 -2.20 -32.15
N VAL A 210 -36.78 -3.47 -31.95
CA VAL A 210 -37.23 -4.40 -32.97
C VAL A 210 -38.74 -4.48 -32.92
N ASP A 211 -39.31 -4.62 -31.73
CA ASP A 211 -40.71 -4.58 -31.42
C ASP A 211 -40.95 -4.26 -29.93
N SER A 212 -42.18 -4.31 -29.43
CA SER A 212 -42.53 -4.00 -28.05
C SER A 212 -41.90 -4.95 -26.99
N THR A 213 -41.36 -6.06 -27.44
CA THR A 213 -40.77 -7.10 -26.58
C THR A 213 -39.28 -7.34 -26.82
N HIS A 214 -38.73 -6.77 -27.90
CA HIS A 214 -37.34 -6.96 -28.27
C HIS A 214 -36.65 -5.64 -28.58
N ALA A 215 -35.42 -5.52 -28.10
CA ALA A 215 -34.57 -4.39 -28.39
C ALA A 215 -33.15 -4.85 -28.79
N SER A 216 -32.50 -4.09 -29.65
CA SER A 216 -31.09 -4.26 -29.93
C SER A 216 -30.28 -3.54 -28.87
N VAL A 217 -29.51 -4.30 -28.13
CA VAL A 217 -28.67 -3.82 -27.04
C VAL A 217 -27.21 -4.07 -27.37
N TYR A 218 -26.36 -3.12 -27.05
CA TYR A 218 -24.93 -3.24 -27.19
C TYR A 218 -24.29 -3.14 -25.82
N THR A 219 -23.28 -3.92 -25.60
CA THR A 219 -22.43 -3.81 -24.39
C THR A 219 -21.25 -2.91 -24.68
N TYR A 220 -21.05 -1.93 -23.84
CA TYR A 220 -19.85 -1.12 -23.79
C TYR A 220 -19.03 -1.60 -22.64
N ASP A 221 -18.00 -2.37 -22.92
CA ASP A 221 -17.04 -2.78 -21.92
C ASP A 221 -15.93 -1.76 -21.84
N ARG A 222 -15.25 -1.80 -20.74
CA ARG A 222 -13.98 -1.16 -20.49
C ARG A 222 -12.90 -1.86 -21.34
N VAL A 223 -12.58 -1.33 -22.54
CA VAL A 223 -12.15 -2.22 -23.60
C VAL A 223 -10.69 -2.13 -24.01
N SER A 224 -9.98 -1.11 -23.86
CA SER A 224 -8.56 -1.22 -24.17
C SER A 224 -7.73 -0.59 -23.08
N ARG A 225 -6.96 -1.43 -22.47
CA ARG A 225 -5.76 -1.00 -21.79
C ARG A 225 -4.77 -0.55 -22.87
N ASN A 226 -4.46 0.72 -22.95
CA ASN A 226 -3.16 1.11 -23.49
C ASN A 226 -2.15 0.51 -22.52
N THR A 227 -1.43 -0.48 -23.00
CA THR A 227 -0.52 -1.28 -22.20
C THR A 227 0.51 -0.37 -21.54
N SER A 228 0.29 0.00 -20.30
CA SER A 228 1.36 0.35 -19.40
C SER A 228 2.24 -0.89 -19.23
N ASN A 229 3.49 -0.69 -18.99
CA ASN A 229 4.42 -1.75 -18.66
C ASN A 229 4.74 -1.69 -17.16
N TYR A 230 5.51 -2.64 -16.67
CA TYR A 230 5.91 -2.69 -15.27
C TYR A 230 6.52 -1.35 -14.81
N GLU A 231 7.43 -0.80 -15.60
CA GLU A 231 8.15 0.43 -15.26
C GLU A 231 7.20 1.61 -15.12
N SER A 232 6.29 1.82 -16.08
CA SER A 232 5.36 2.94 -16.06
C SER A 232 4.31 2.84 -14.95
N THR A 233 3.93 1.64 -14.52
CA THR A 233 2.99 1.46 -13.41
C THR A 233 3.66 1.60 -12.05
N HIS A 234 4.99 1.47 -11.98
CA HIS A 234 5.76 1.58 -10.74
C HIS A 234 6.54 2.91 -10.63
N GLU A 235 6.28 3.88 -11.51
CA GLU A 235 6.62 5.28 -11.26
C GLU A 235 5.77 5.82 -10.10
N ASN A 236 6.33 6.75 -9.31
CA ASN A 236 5.65 7.29 -8.13
C ASN A 236 4.90 8.58 -8.47
N LEU A 237 3.91 8.53 -9.36
CA LEU A 237 3.18 9.68 -9.85
C LEU A 237 1.93 10.01 -9.03
N HIS A 238 1.34 9.01 -8.39
CA HIS A 238 0.07 9.14 -7.71
C HIS A 238 0.14 8.54 -6.30
N ASP A 239 -0.33 9.28 -5.33
CA ASP A 239 -0.49 8.80 -3.96
C ASP A 239 -1.61 7.77 -3.86
N SER A 240 -1.34 6.65 -3.18
CA SER A 240 -2.38 5.72 -2.77
C SER A 240 -3.33 6.36 -1.74
N ASN A 241 -4.50 5.75 -1.53
CA ASN A 241 -5.43 6.22 -0.51
C ASN A 241 -4.83 6.11 0.88
N ILE A 242 -4.10 5.03 1.15
CA ILE A 242 -3.45 4.85 2.45
C ILE A 242 -2.32 5.88 2.66
N LYS A 243 -1.57 6.26 1.62
CA LYS A 243 -0.56 7.31 1.73
C LYS A 243 -1.21 8.64 2.10
N LYS A 244 -2.26 9.05 1.39
CA LYS A 244 -3.01 10.28 1.71
C LYS A 244 -3.54 10.29 3.13
N ALA A 245 -4.08 9.15 3.59
CA ALA A 245 -4.60 9.01 4.94
C ALA A 245 -3.48 9.09 6.01
N THR A 246 -2.33 8.46 5.75
CA THR A 246 -1.16 8.49 6.62
C THR A 246 -0.56 9.91 6.68
N ASP A 247 -0.42 10.57 5.53
CA ASP A 247 0.07 11.96 5.46
C ASP A 247 -0.85 12.92 6.24
N ASN A 248 -2.16 12.79 6.09
CA ASN A 248 -3.14 13.61 6.82
C ASN A 248 -3.05 13.38 8.33
N TRP A 249 -2.88 12.13 8.76
CA TRP A 249 -2.70 11.80 10.15
C TRP A 249 -1.42 12.42 10.71
N TYR A 250 -0.29 12.27 10.01
CA TYR A 250 1.00 12.82 10.43
C TYR A 250 0.95 14.36 10.49
N GLN A 251 0.37 14.99 9.48
CA GLN A 251 0.20 16.44 9.45
C GLN A 251 -0.57 16.95 10.67
N SER A 252 -1.66 16.28 11.02
CA SER A 252 -2.54 16.69 12.12
C SER A 252 -1.93 16.47 13.49
N ASN A 253 -1.13 15.42 13.67
CA ASN A 253 -0.70 14.97 15.00
C ASN A 253 0.77 15.23 15.29
N ILE A 254 1.61 15.36 14.28
CA ILE A 254 3.07 15.53 14.43
C ILE A 254 3.54 16.83 13.78
N ALA A 255 3.33 17.02 12.48
CA ALA A 255 3.91 18.13 11.72
C ALA A 255 3.40 19.51 12.14
N SER A 256 2.19 19.57 12.70
CA SER A 256 1.62 20.82 13.22
C SER A 256 2.32 21.36 14.47
N ASN A 257 3.24 20.60 15.06
CA ASN A 257 3.98 20.98 16.26
C ASN A 257 5.50 20.77 16.07
N ALA A 258 6.24 21.86 15.91
CA ALA A 258 7.70 21.83 15.71
C ALA A 258 8.48 21.08 16.80
N ASN A 259 7.99 21.07 18.05
CA ASN A 259 8.62 20.29 19.11
C ASN A 259 8.57 18.76 18.88
N TYR A 260 7.69 18.32 17.98
CA TYR A 260 7.59 16.91 17.58
C TYR A 260 8.28 16.68 16.23
N SER A 261 7.93 17.47 15.21
CA SER A 261 8.46 17.25 13.85
C SER A 261 9.97 17.35 13.77
N ASP A 262 10.61 18.24 14.53
CA ASP A 262 12.06 18.42 14.55
C ASP A 262 12.82 17.24 15.16
N LEU A 263 12.11 16.34 15.85
CA LEU A 263 12.68 15.12 16.44
C LEU A 263 12.51 13.89 15.54
N VAL A 264 11.73 14.00 14.47
CA VAL A 264 11.51 12.88 13.53
C VAL A 264 12.53 12.95 12.41
N ALA A 265 13.41 11.96 12.37
CA ALA A 265 14.38 11.82 11.31
C ALA A 265 13.70 11.38 10.00
N ASP A 266 14.22 11.86 8.88
CA ASP A 266 13.91 11.24 7.60
C ASP A 266 14.54 9.86 7.53
N ALA A 267 13.81 8.88 7.02
CA ALA A 267 14.22 7.48 7.01
C ALA A 267 13.71 6.78 5.74
N ILE A 268 14.35 5.68 5.38
CA ILE A 268 13.96 4.88 4.23
C ILE A 268 12.79 3.95 4.61
N TYR A 269 11.67 4.09 3.94
CA TYR A 269 10.53 3.19 3.99
C TYR A 269 10.48 2.37 2.70
N CYS A 270 10.74 1.07 2.80
CA CYS A 270 10.72 0.20 1.63
C CYS A 270 9.30 -0.19 1.26
N ASN A 271 8.95 -0.01 -0.01
CA ASN A 271 7.71 -0.54 -0.56
C ASN A 271 8.07 -1.47 -1.71
N ASP A 272 8.69 -2.60 -1.40
CA ASP A 272 9.24 -3.54 -2.37
C ASP A 272 8.18 -4.05 -3.36
N ARG A 273 8.20 -3.52 -4.56
CA ARG A 273 7.38 -3.92 -5.70
C ARG A 273 8.12 -4.83 -6.67
N SER A 274 9.27 -5.36 -6.30
CA SER A 274 9.99 -6.34 -7.12
C SER A 274 9.12 -7.56 -7.41
N ILE A 275 9.14 -8.03 -8.63
CA ILE A 275 8.29 -9.13 -9.08
C ILE A 275 8.90 -10.46 -8.65
N ASN A 276 8.11 -11.30 -7.97
CA ASN A 276 8.43 -12.71 -7.76
C ASN A 276 7.92 -13.57 -8.92
N THR A 277 6.63 -13.39 -9.32
CA THR A 277 6.04 -14.04 -10.50
C THR A 277 5.01 -13.12 -11.16
N GLY A 278 4.81 -13.26 -12.48
CA GLY A 278 3.87 -12.45 -13.25
C GLY A 278 4.53 -11.30 -14.00
N LEU A 279 3.74 -10.36 -14.49
CA LEU A 279 4.20 -9.25 -15.32
C LEU A 279 4.28 -7.90 -14.59
N GLY A 280 3.73 -7.82 -13.38
CA GLY A 280 3.74 -6.60 -12.57
C GLY A 280 2.84 -5.47 -13.05
N TYR A 281 1.91 -5.74 -13.98
CA TYR A 281 0.91 -4.78 -14.45
C TYR A 281 -0.32 -5.50 -14.98
N GLY A 282 -1.50 -4.93 -14.70
CA GLY A 282 -2.78 -5.30 -15.31
C GLY A 282 -3.14 -6.79 -15.33
N SER A 283 -2.59 -7.61 -14.44
CA SER A 283 -2.79 -9.06 -14.38
C SER A 283 -2.92 -9.51 -12.93
N ASN A 284 -3.98 -10.26 -12.62
CA ASN A 284 -4.22 -10.84 -11.27
C ASN A 284 -3.24 -11.96 -10.90
N ASN A 285 -2.34 -12.35 -11.80
CA ASN A 285 -1.41 -13.47 -11.59
C ASN A 285 0.01 -12.99 -11.20
N THR A 286 0.15 -11.73 -10.81
CA THR A 286 1.43 -11.19 -10.32
C THR A 286 1.53 -11.36 -8.82
N THR A 287 2.68 -11.87 -8.35
CA THR A 287 3.08 -11.85 -6.96
C THR A 287 4.37 -11.05 -6.79
N TYR A 288 4.50 -10.35 -5.68
CA TYR A 288 5.63 -9.48 -5.40
C TYR A 288 6.65 -10.15 -4.48
N GLY A 289 7.86 -9.61 -4.42
CA GLY A 289 9.00 -10.21 -3.74
C GLY A 289 8.75 -10.53 -2.27
N ALA A 290 8.07 -9.66 -1.54
CA ALA A 290 7.70 -9.91 -0.14
C ALA A 290 6.82 -11.17 0.01
N TYR A 291 5.86 -11.38 -0.89
CA TYR A 291 5.04 -12.60 -0.87
C TYR A 291 5.90 -13.87 -1.08
N GLY A 292 6.85 -13.82 -2.02
CA GLY A 292 7.78 -14.93 -2.25
C GLY A 292 8.62 -15.25 -1.00
N ARG A 293 9.10 -14.22 -0.32
CA ARG A 293 9.86 -14.38 0.94
C ARG A 293 9.01 -14.94 2.08
N LEU A 294 7.72 -14.53 2.16
CA LEU A 294 6.79 -15.00 3.19
C LEU A 294 6.37 -16.47 3.00
N ILE A 295 6.25 -16.93 1.76
CA ILE A 295 5.64 -18.22 1.43
C ILE A 295 6.69 -19.31 1.19
N ASN A 296 7.90 -18.95 0.78
CA ASN A 296 8.97 -19.92 0.57
C ASN A 296 9.73 -20.17 1.87
N ASP A 297 9.70 -21.40 2.36
CA ASP A 297 10.35 -21.86 3.61
C ASP A 297 11.85 -21.58 3.71
N ASN A 298 12.51 -21.25 2.59
CA ASN A 298 13.94 -20.94 2.51
C ASN A 298 14.24 -19.47 2.20
N ALA A 299 13.22 -18.62 2.10
CA ALA A 299 13.43 -17.21 1.82
C ALA A 299 13.67 -16.44 3.13
N LEU A 300 14.74 -15.67 3.16
CA LEU A 300 15.05 -14.79 4.28
C LEU A 300 14.39 -13.43 4.07
N PRO A 301 13.80 -12.83 5.11
CA PRO A 301 13.32 -11.46 5.05
C PRO A 301 14.49 -10.49 4.80
N SER A 302 14.21 -9.31 4.26
CA SER A 302 15.22 -8.31 3.97
C SER A 302 14.80 -6.93 4.46
N LEU A 303 15.70 -6.24 5.15
CA LEU A 303 15.52 -4.83 5.49
C LEU A 303 16.13 -3.89 4.43
N LYS A 304 16.76 -4.46 3.38
CA LYS A 304 17.28 -3.71 2.22
C LYS A 304 16.23 -3.58 1.12
N CYS A 305 16.13 -2.40 0.58
CA CYS A 305 15.25 -2.08 -0.53
C CYS A 305 16.02 -2.13 -1.85
N GLN A 306 15.66 -3.04 -2.74
CA GLN A 306 16.45 -3.30 -3.96
C GLN A 306 16.34 -2.17 -4.98
N ASN A 307 15.16 -1.58 -5.12
CA ASN A 307 14.86 -0.58 -6.14
C ASN A 307 14.79 0.82 -5.53
N VAL A 308 15.45 1.80 -6.15
CA VAL A 308 15.43 3.19 -5.71
C VAL A 308 14.01 3.77 -5.72
N ASN A 309 13.19 3.42 -6.72
CA ASN A 309 11.80 3.87 -6.78
C ASN A 309 10.94 3.33 -5.61
N ASP A 310 11.41 2.29 -4.94
CA ASP A 310 10.74 1.69 -3.77
C ASP A 310 11.32 2.16 -2.44
N ARG A 311 12.39 2.97 -2.45
CA ARG A 311 13.02 3.57 -1.27
C ARG A 311 12.37 4.91 -0.97
N PHE A 312 11.25 4.90 -0.30
CA PHE A 312 10.51 6.10 0.05
C PHE A 312 11.17 6.87 1.18
N ALA A 313 11.44 8.15 0.94
CA ALA A 313 11.94 9.11 1.90
C ALA A 313 11.49 10.53 1.50
N VAL A 314 11.67 11.52 2.39
CA VAL A 314 11.37 12.93 2.07
C VAL A 314 12.47 13.54 1.20
N GLN A 315 13.71 13.15 1.43
CA GLN A 315 14.86 13.59 0.64
C GLN A 315 15.21 12.52 -0.41
N ASP A 316 15.81 12.91 -1.50
CA ASP A 316 16.29 12.04 -2.58
C ASP A 316 17.59 11.30 -2.26
N ASN A 317 18.18 11.61 -1.09
CA ASN A 317 19.38 10.95 -0.57
C ASN A 317 19.42 11.00 0.95
N ILE A 318 19.69 9.85 1.57
CA ILE A 318 19.95 9.73 3.01
C ILE A 318 21.32 9.06 3.22
N ASN A 319 22.26 9.75 3.85
CA ASN A 319 23.60 9.22 4.19
C ASN A 319 24.30 8.56 2.97
N ASN A 320 24.24 9.18 1.81
CA ASN A 320 24.77 8.71 0.52
C ASN A 320 24.02 7.47 -0.07
N VAL A 321 22.86 7.14 0.44
CA VAL A 321 21.95 6.15 -0.15
C VAL A 321 20.88 6.89 -0.93
N SER A 322 20.79 6.63 -2.23
CA SER A 322 19.74 7.24 -3.08
C SER A 322 18.36 6.69 -2.74
N THR A 323 17.42 7.58 -2.64
CA THR A 323 15.98 7.35 -2.38
C THR A 323 15.14 8.00 -3.46
N ASN A 324 13.83 7.86 -3.43
CA ASN A 324 12.97 8.48 -4.44
C ASN A 324 12.57 9.94 -4.13
N GLY A 325 12.68 10.40 -2.88
CA GLY A 325 12.29 11.76 -2.49
C GLY A 325 10.78 12.03 -2.53
N ASP A 326 9.92 11.01 -2.61
CA ASP A 326 8.50 11.16 -2.93
C ASP A 326 7.58 11.22 -1.69
N LEU A 327 8.15 11.20 -0.47
CA LEU A 327 7.35 11.39 0.73
C LEU A 327 7.13 12.87 1.05
N ASN A 328 5.91 13.21 1.43
CA ASN A 328 5.59 14.53 1.99
C ASN A 328 6.06 14.67 3.44
N TYR A 329 6.09 13.55 4.16
CA TYR A 329 6.45 13.46 5.58
C TYR A 329 7.26 12.18 5.87
N PRO A 330 8.12 12.19 6.89
CA PRO A 330 8.92 11.01 7.27
C PRO A 330 8.06 9.96 7.99
N VAL A 331 7.07 9.44 7.29
CA VAL A 331 6.13 8.44 7.77
C VAL A 331 5.78 7.46 6.65
N GLY A 332 5.66 6.19 6.97
CA GLY A 332 5.30 5.15 6.03
C GLY A 332 4.64 3.97 6.73
N LEU A 333 4.39 2.92 5.98
CA LEU A 333 3.82 1.68 6.50
C LEU A 333 4.94 0.74 6.95
N ILE A 334 4.60 -0.15 7.89
CA ILE A 334 5.45 -1.31 8.20
C ILE A 334 5.45 -2.25 7.00
N THR A 335 6.60 -2.82 6.68
CA THR A 335 6.70 -3.78 5.57
C THR A 335 6.38 -5.20 6.05
N ALA A 336 6.06 -6.08 5.09
CA ALA A 336 5.88 -7.50 5.39
C ALA A 336 7.17 -8.13 5.95
N ASP A 337 8.32 -7.75 5.41
CA ASP A 337 9.62 -8.19 5.91
C ASP A 337 9.87 -7.74 7.35
N GLU A 338 9.59 -6.48 7.69
CA GLU A 338 9.69 -6.00 9.07
C GLU A 338 8.78 -6.77 10.04
N MET A 339 7.59 -7.18 9.58
CA MET A 339 6.70 -8.04 10.39
C MET A 339 7.24 -9.45 10.61
N ILE A 340 8.01 -10.00 9.65
CA ILE A 340 8.65 -11.31 9.82
C ILE A 340 9.82 -11.20 10.81
N TYR A 341 10.57 -10.11 10.77
CA TYR A 341 11.65 -9.86 11.70
C TYR A 341 11.13 -9.73 13.15
N ALA A 342 9.97 -9.11 13.34
CA ALA A 342 9.35 -8.93 14.64
C ALA A 342 8.71 -10.20 15.17
#